data_145e0ebc3fbda7e58d50f52724cbff3e
#
_entry.id   145e0ebc3fbda7e58d50f52724cbff3e
#
_cell.length_a   1.000
_cell.length_b   1.000
_cell.length_c   1.000
_cell.angle_alpha   90.00
_cell.angle_beta   90.00
_cell.angle_gamma   90.00
#
_symmetry.space_group_name_H-M   'P 1'
#
loop_
_entity.id
_entity.type
_entity.pdbx_description
1 polymer ?
#
loop_
_entity_poly.entity_id
_entity_poly.type
_entity_poly.pdbx_seq_one_letter_code
_entity_poly.pdbx_strand_id
1 'polypeptide(L)'
;MQFGMVWLGDGATIHKMPLINVICMTGVCPPTVIAVNDCSDHMSAGGKKDATYIAQMFEETIIEFDKEKLCTDIFFFDGASNVQKAGEVLVAKFPRAYVLHGGEHVISLFFDDLSKLPPIKVSANLFNIH
;
A
#
# COMPACT_ATOMS: atom_id res chain seq x y z
N MET A 1 -19.30 12.64 -8.39
CA MET A 1 -18.73 12.10 -7.17
C MET A 1 -17.37 11.50 -7.48
N GLN A 2 -16.35 11.95 -6.83
CA GLN A 2 -15.02 11.42 -7.01
C GLN A 2 -14.76 10.29 -6.01
N PHE A 3 -14.31 9.18 -6.50
CA PHE A 3 -13.90 8.06 -5.64
C PHE A 3 -12.46 8.30 -5.18
N GLY A 4 -12.24 8.17 -3.87
CA GLY A 4 -10.91 8.28 -3.30
C GLY A 4 -10.00 7.12 -3.70
N MET A 5 -8.72 7.38 -3.68
CA MET A 5 -7.70 6.36 -3.88
C MET A 5 -7.16 5.88 -2.55
N VAL A 6 -7.00 4.58 -2.43
CA VAL A 6 -6.34 3.94 -1.30
C VAL A 6 -5.02 3.35 -1.81
N TRP A 7 -3.94 3.73 -1.19
CA TRP A 7 -2.61 3.26 -1.56
C TRP A 7 -2.06 2.34 -0.48
N LEU A 8 -1.60 1.19 -0.90
CA LEU A 8 -1.02 0.19 -0.01
C LEU A 8 0.45 0.03 -0.34
N GLY A 9 1.28 -0.08 0.68
CA GLY A 9 2.69 -0.35 0.55
C GLY A 9 3.07 -1.64 1.24
N ASP A 10 3.76 -2.50 0.54
CA ASP A 10 4.25 -3.76 1.07
C ASP A 10 5.71 -3.96 0.66
N GLY A 11 6.55 -4.21 1.65
CA GLY A 11 7.95 -4.52 1.43
C GLY A 11 8.17 -6.03 1.38
N ALA A 12 8.96 -6.46 0.43
CA ALA A 12 9.35 -7.87 0.30
C ALA A 12 10.82 -7.98 -0.08
N THR A 13 11.40 -9.12 0.24
CA THR A 13 12.74 -9.48 -0.25
C THR A 13 12.62 -10.79 -1.01
N ILE A 14 12.86 -10.73 -2.31
CA ILE A 14 12.79 -11.89 -3.20
C ILE A 14 14.15 -12.09 -3.83
N HIS A 15 14.73 -13.26 -3.66
CA HIS A 15 16.08 -13.57 -4.17
C HIS A 15 17.12 -12.52 -3.79
N LYS A 16 17.11 -12.08 -2.52
CA LYS A 16 17.97 -11.01 -1.98
C LYS A 16 17.75 -9.64 -2.60
N MET A 17 16.71 -9.46 -3.42
CA MET A 17 16.34 -8.15 -3.93
C MET A 17 15.34 -7.48 -3.00
N PRO A 18 15.65 -6.32 -2.43
CA PRO A 18 14.69 -5.56 -1.63
C PRO A 18 13.70 -4.87 -2.55
N LEU A 19 12.44 -5.26 -2.44
CA LEU A 19 11.34 -4.73 -3.27
C LEU A 19 10.35 -3.96 -2.42
N ILE A 20 9.73 -2.95 -3.01
CA ILE A 20 8.58 -2.27 -2.42
C ILE A 20 7.47 -2.24 -3.45
N ASN A 21 6.35 -2.86 -3.11
CA ASN A 21 5.17 -2.88 -3.95
C ASN A 21 4.28 -1.68 -3.62
N VAL A 22 3.82 -1.01 -4.66
CA VAL A 22 2.83 0.06 -4.56
C VAL A 22 1.54 -0.44 -5.17
N ILE A 23 0.50 -0.52 -4.36
CA ILE A 23 -0.79 -1.06 -4.75
C ILE A 23 -1.83 0.05 -4.61
N CYS A 24 -2.69 0.19 -5.59
CA CYS A 24 -3.79 1.14 -5.57
C CYS A 24 -5.13 0.42 -5.63
N MET A 25 -6.07 0.95 -4.87
CA MET A 25 -7.46 0.49 -4.86
C MET A 25 -8.38 1.71 -4.91
N THR A 26 -9.48 1.61 -5.65
CA THR A 26 -10.53 2.62 -5.65
C THR A 26 -11.88 1.97 -5.39
N GLY A 27 -12.94 2.78 -5.28
CA GLY A 27 -14.29 2.25 -5.11
C GLY A 27 -14.82 1.42 -6.28
N VAL A 28 -14.21 1.55 -7.46
CA VAL A 28 -14.62 0.84 -8.68
C VAL A 28 -13.57 -0.12 -9.20
N CYS A 29 -12.33 -0.01 -8.73
CA CYS A 29 -11.23 -0.87 -9.15
C CYS A 29 -10.73 -1.70 -7.97
N PRO A 30 -10.56 -3.02 -8.15
CA PRO A 30 -9.96 -3.86 -7.12
C PRO A 30 -8.50 -3.47 -6.88
N PRO A 31 -7.88 -3.95 -5.79
CA PRO A 31 -6.47 -3.73 -5.55
C PRO A 31 -5.62 -4.16 -6.74
N THR A 32 -4.80 -3.24 -7.24
CA THR A 32 -3.97 -3.45 -8.42
C THR A 32 -2.55 -3.01 -8.12
N VAL A 33 -1.59 -3.84 -8.44
CA VAL A 33 -0.17 -3.49 -8.31
C VAL A 33 0.17 -2.47 -9.40
N ILE A 34 0.52 -1.26 -8.97
CA ILE A 34 0.87 -0.16 -9.87
C ILE A 34 2.36 -0.16 -10.16
N ALA A 35 3.17 -0.45 -9.15
CA ALA A 35 4.62 -0.45 -9.30
C ALA A 35 5.25 -1.47 -8.36
N VAL A 36 6.31 -2.08 -8.84
CA VAL A 36 7.21 -2.90 -8.03
C VAL A 36 8.57 -2.22 -8.11
N ASN A 37 9.00 -1.61 -7.02
CA ASN A 37 10.25 -0.86 -7.00
C ASN A 37 11.37 -1.73 -6.47
N ASP A 38 12.39 -1.94 -7.29
CA ASP A 38 13.61 -2.61 -6.90
C ASP A 38 14.54 -1.59 -6.23
N CYS A 39 14.82 -1.80 -4.97
CA CYS A 39 15.66 -0.90 -4.16
C CYS A 39 17.13 -1.35 -4.13
N SER A 40 17.51 -2.32 -4.95
CA SER A 40 18.86 -2.92 -4.94
C SER A 40 19.95 -1.87 -5.18
N ASP A 41 19.78 -1.02 -6.18
CA ASP A 41 20.78 0.01 -6.50
C ASP A 41 20.95 1.01 -5.37
N HIS A 42 19.84 1.46 -4.78
CA HIS A 42 19.86 2.35 -3.63
C HIS A 42 20.57 1.72 -2.44
N MET A 43 20.25 0.46 -2.14
CA MET A 43 20.88 -0.27 -1.03
C MET A 43 22.36 -0.55 -1.28
N SER A 44 22.72 -0.90 -2.51
CA SER A 44 24.12 -1.16 -2.91
C SER A 44 24.99 0.09 -2.85
N ALA A 45 24.42 1.26 -3.08
CA ALA A 45 25.11 2.54 -2.96
C ALA A 45 25.25 3.02 -1.51
N GLY A 46 24.92 2.18 -0.51
CA GLY A 46 24.97 2.53 0.91
C GLY A 46 23.72 3.22 1.43
N GLY A 47 22.69 3.33 0.61
CA GLY A 47 21.40 3.86 1.01
C GLY A 47 20.63 2.90 1.90
N LYS A 48 19.58 3.40 2.52
CA LYS A 48 18.67 2.62 3.37
C LYS A 48 17.24 2.84 2.93
N LYS A 49 16.40 1.86 3.16
CA LYS A 49 14.94 2.03 3.05
C LYS A 49 14.42 2.84 4.23
N ASP A 50 14.89 4.08 4.36
CA ASP A 50 14.42 4.96 5.43
C ASP A 50 13.09 5.64 5.03
N ALA A 51 12.51 6.37 5.98
CA ALA A 51 11.23 7.02 5.79
C ALA A 51 11.22 8.01 4.62
N THR A 52 12.29 8.76 4.45
CA THR A 52 12.42 9.75 3.38
C THR A 52 12.44 9.10 2.00
N TYR A 53 13.22 8.04 1.85
CA TYR A 53 13.31 7.29 0.60
C TYR A 53 11.96 6.65 0.23
N ILE A 54 11.34 5.99 1.20
CA ILE A 54 10.04 5.33 0.99
C ILE A 54 8.98 6.35 0.61
N ALA A 55 8.89 7.47 1.33
CA ALA A 55 7.91 8.51 1.06
C ALA A 55 8.11 9.13 -0.33
N GLN A 56 9.34 9.40 -0.71
CA GLN A 56 9.67 9.94 -2.03
C GLN A 56 9.23 8.98 -3.14
N MET A 57 9.55 7.72 -2.98
CA MET A 57 9.21 6.69 -3.96
C MET A 57 7.69 6.57 -4.15
N PHE A 58 6.93 6.57 -3.05
CA PHE A 58 5.48 6.56 -3.11
C PHE A 58 4.93 7.82 -3.78
N GLU A 59 5.43 8.98 -3.39
CA GLU A 59 5.00 10.25 -3.97
C GLU A 59 5.20 10.28 -5.49
N GLU A 60 6.38 9.88 -5.97
CA GLU A 60 6.68 9.84 -7.39
C GLU A 60 5.73 8.92 -8.16
N THR A 61 5.38 7.78 -7.58
CA THR A 61 4.42 6.86 -8.19
C THR A 61 3.01 7.43 -8.18
N ILE A 62 2.59 7.98 -7.06
CA ILE A 62 1.21 8.44 -6.85
C ILE A 62 0.89 9.65 -7.73
N ILE A 63 1.81 10.58 -7.90
CA ILE A 63 1.56 11.80 -8.69
C ILE A 63 1.29 11.51 -10.17
N GLU A 64 1.65 10.36 -10.67
CA GLU A 64 1.27 9.95 -12.03
C GLU A 64 -0.25 9.76 -12.15
N PHE A 65 -0.93 9.44 -11.07
CA PHE A 65 -2.38 9.17 -11.03
C PHE A 65 -3.16 10.24 -10.28
N ASP A 66 -2.53 10.94 -9.36
CA ASP A 66 -3.13 11.97 -8.51
C ASP A 66 -2.22 13.21 -8.50
N LYS A 67 -2.12 13.86 -9.63
CA LYS A 67 -1.19 14.95 -9.88
C LYS A 67 -1.34 16.12 -8.91
N GLU A 68 -2.56 16.42 -8.51
CA GLU A 68 -2.86 17.51 -7.60
C GLU A 68 -2.95 17.10 -6.14
N LYS A 69 -2.77 15.82 -5.85
CA LYS A 69 -2.79 15.25 -4.49
C LYS A 69 -4.14 15.41 -3.78
N LEU A 70 -5.21 15.43 -4.54
CA LEU A 70 -6.56 15.66 -4.01
C LEU A 70 -7.45 14.40 -4.03
N CYS A 71 -7.02 13.33 -4.68
CA CYS A 71 -7.81 12.10 -4.81
C CYS A 71 -7.36 10.99 -3.86
N THR A 72 -6.19 11.12 -3.25
CA THR A 72 -5.66 10.14 -2.31
C THR A 72 -6.29 10.36 -0.94
N ASP A 73 -6.97 9.35 -0.44
CA ASP A 73 -7.69 9.42 0.83
C ASP A 73 -7.00 8.63 1.94
N ILE A 74 -6.39 7.48 1.62
CA ILE A 74 -5.83 6.59 2.64
C ILE A 74 -4.51 6.00 2.16
N PHE A 75 -3.56 5.95 3.08
CA PHE A 75 -2.36 5.12 2.96
C PHE A 75 -2.46 3.97 3.96
N PHE A 76 -2.32 2.74 3.46
CA PHE A 76 -2.21 1.55 4.30
C PHE A 76 -0.78 1.05 4.27
N PHE A 77 -0.11 1.06 5.41
CA PHE A 77 1.24 0.57 5.54
C PHE A 77 1.35 -0.47 6.66
N ASP A 78 2.34 -1.33 6.59
CA ASP A 78 2.62 -2.25 7.67
C ASP A 78 3.12 -1.50 8.93
N GLY A 79 3.30 -2.24 10.02
CA GLY A 79 3.66 -1.65 11.32
C GLY A 79 5.13 -1.29 11.51
N ALA A 80 5.98 -1.44 10.51
CA ALA A 80 7.39 -1.13 10.65
C ALA A 80 7.63 0.37 10.89
N SER A 81 8.56 0.72 11.76
CA SER A 81 8.76 2.10 12.20
C SER A 81 9.18 3.06 11.08
N ASN A 82 10.00 2.61 10.14
CA ASN A 82 10.41 3.40 8.99
C ASN A 82 9.24 3.68 8.03
N VAL A 83 8.35 2.71 7.88
CA VAL A 83 7.15 2.85 7.04
C VAL A 83 6.13 3.76 7.72
N GLN A 84 5.99 3.68 9.04
CA GLN A 84 5.14 4.60 9.80
C GLN A 84 5.59 6.05 9.61
N LYS A 85 6.88 6.31 9.73
CA LYS A 85 7.44 7.65 9.49
C LYS A 85 7.24 8.11 8.05
N ALA A 86 7.36 7.21 7.09
CA ALA A 86 7.06 7.52 5.70
C ALA A 86 5.60 7.93 5.51
N GLY A 87 4.69 7.24 6.19
CA GLY A 87 3.28 7.60 6.20
C GLY A 87 3.03 9.00 6.72
N GLU A 88 3.68 9.39 7.79
CA GLU A 88 3.59 10.75 8.35
C GLU A 88 4.07 11.80 7.34
N VAL A 89 5.18 11.54 6.65
CA VAL A 89 5.71 12.44 5.62
C VAL A 89 4.71 12.58 4.46
N LEU A 90 4.11 11.47 4.03
CA LEU A 90 3.15 11.47 2.94
C LEU A 90 1.86 12.22 3.30
N VAL A 91 1.33 12.02 4.50
CA VAL A 91 0.12 12.71 4.95
C VAL A 91 0.33 14.23 4.98
N ALA A 92 1.53 14.68 5.31
CA ALA A 92 1.84 16.11 5.26
C ALA A 92 1.79 16.69 3.84
N LYS A 93 1.95 15.84 2.81
CA LYS A 93 1.94 16.25 1.40
C LYS A 93 0.61 16.04 0.69
N PHE A 94 -0.26 15.19 1.23
CA PHE A 94 -1.57 14.88 0.65
C PHE A 94 -2.68 15.36 1.58
N PRO A 95 -3.33 16.50 1.27
CA PRO A 95 -4.19 17.20 2.25
C PRO A 95 -5.41 16.42 2.72
N ARG A 96 -5.91 15.48 1.92
CA ARG A 96 -7.07 14.66 2.28
C ARG A 96 -6.72 13.33 2.92
N ALA A 97 -5.46 12.95 2.90
CA ALA A 97 -5.05 11.59 3.21
C ALA A 97 -4.93 11.34 4.71
N TYR A 98 -5.30 10.13 5.10
CA TYR A 98 -5.00 9.55 6.39
C TYR A 98 -4.05 8.37 6.21
N VAL A 99 -3.24 8.09 7.21
CA VAL A 99 -2.39 6.91 7.21
C VAL A 99 -2.88 5.92 8.28
N LEU A 100 -2.99 4.65 7.87
CA LEU A 100 -3.32 3.54 8.77
C LEU A 100 -2.17 2.56 8.77
N HIS A 101 -1.71 2.20 9.95
CA HIS A 101 -0.60 1.27 10.15
C HIS A 101 -1.10 -0.05 10.73
N GLY A 102 -0.59 -1.15 10.19
CA GLY A 102 -1.00 -2.47 10.61
C GLY A 102 -2.42 -2.84 10.20
N GLY A 103 -3.10 -1.97 9.48
CA GLY A 103 -4.47 -2.16 9.05
C GLY A 103 -4.66 -3.36 8.14
N GLU A 104 -3.67 -3.66 7.31
CA GLU A 104 -3.74 -4.82 6.42
C GLU A 104 -3.84 -6.13 7.18
N HIS A 105 -3.16 -6.26 8.31
CA HIS A 105 -3.26 -7.45 9.15
C HIS A 105 -4.66 -7.59 9.77
N VAL A 106 -5.20 -6.51 10.29
CA VAL A 106 -6.56 -6.48 10.86
C VAL A 106 -7.60 -6.78 9.79
N ILE A 107 -7.46 -6.17 8.61
CA ILE A 107 -8.36 -6.40 7.48
C ILE A 107 -8.27 -7.85 7.00
N SER A 108 -7.08 -8.41 6.94
CA SER A 108 -6.88 -9.81 6.57
C SER A 108 -7.60 -10.75 7.55
N LEU A 109 -7.45 -10.52 8.84
CA LEU A 109 -8.16 -11.29 9.86
C LEU A 109 -9.68 -11.16 9.72
N PHE A 110 -10.15 -9.96 9.44
CA PHE A 110 -11.59 -9.72 9.23
C PHE A 110 -12.11 -10.50 8.01
N PHE A 111 -11.41 -10.48 6.89
CA PHE A 111 -11.78 -11.25 5.72
C PHE A 111 -11.69 -12.76 5.95
N ASP A 112 -10.70 -13.21 6.70
CA ASP A 112 -10.61 -14.61 7.09
C ASP A 112 -11.85 -15.04 7.90
N ASP A 113 -12.29 -14.22 8.84
CA ASP A 113 -13.48 -14.49 9.62
C ASP A 113 -14.75 -14.48 8.77
N LEU A 114 -14.88 -13.52 7.85
CA LEU A 114 -16.00 -13.48 6.90
C LEU A 114 -16.04 -14.72 6.00
N SER A 115 -14.89 -15.20 5.55
CA SER A 115 -14.82 -16.36 4.67
C SER A 115 -15.29 -17.66 5.33
N LYS A 116 -15.36 -17.68 6.66
CA LYS A 116 -15.89 -18.82 7.43
C LYS A 116 -17.41 -18.89 7.44
N LEU A 117 -18.10 -17.81 7.06
CA LEU A 117 -19.54 -17.78 6.93
C LEU A 117 -19.96 -18.53 5.65
N PRO A 118 -20.98 -19.42 5.70
CA PRO A 118 -21.30 -20.29 4.58
C PRO A 118 -21.51 -19.57 3.22
N PRO A 119 -22.28 -18.46 3.12
CA PRO A 119 -22.46 -17.79 1.83
C PRO A 119 -21.18 -17.19 1.27
N ILE A 120 -20.31 -16.68 2.15
CA ILE A 120 -19.05 -16.06 1.74
C ILE A 120 -18.01 -17.12 1.37
N LYS A 121 -18.01 -18.26 2.05
CA LYS A 121 -17.20 -19.42 1.66
C LYS A 121 -17.46 -19.86 0.23
N VAL A 122 -18.71 -19.94 -0.15
CA VAL A 122 -19.10 -20.31 -1.52
C VAL A 122 -18.55 -19.28 -2.51
N SER A 123 -18.70 -18.00 -2.22
CA SER A 123 -18.17 -16.94 -3.06
C SER A 123 -16.63 -16.97 -3.15
N ALA A 124 -15.96 -17.17 -2.02
CA ALA A 124 -14.51 -17.28 -1.99
C ALA A 124 -14.00 -18.45 -2.80
N ASN A 125 -14.65 -19.61 -2.72
CA ASN A 125 -14.30 -20.77 -3.51
C ASN A 125 -14.52 -20.52 -5.01
N LEU A 126 -15.62 -19.86 -5.36
CA LEU A 126 -15.93 -19.53 -6.74
C LEU A 126 -14.89 -18.64 -7.40
N PHE A 127 -14.37 -17.66 -6.65
CA PHE A 127 -13.36 -16.74 -7.14
C PHE A 127 -11.93 -17.16 -6.78
N ASN A 128 -11.75 -18.34 -6.20
CA ASN A 128 -10.46 -18.87 -5.80
C ASN A 128 -9.70 -17.91 -4.86
N ILE A 129 -10.41 -17.30 -3.93
CA ILE A 129 -9.86 -16.40 -2.91
C ILE A 129 -9.54 -17.20 -1.65
N HIS A 130 -8.35 -17.03 -1.13
CA HIS A 130 -7.88 -17.71 0.07
C HIS A 130 -7.59 -16.74 1.19
#